data_66817bb92f9db69e5b683ec526a809cf
#
_entry.id   66817bb92f9db69e5b683ec526a809cf
#
_cell.length_a   1.000
_cell.length_b   1.000
_cell.length_c   1.000
_cell.angle_alpha   90.00
_cell.angle_beta   90.00
_cell.angle_gamma   90.00
#
_symmetry.space_group_name_H-M   'P 1'
#
loop_
_entity.id
_entity.type
_entity.pdbx_description
1 polymer ?
#
loop_
_entity_poly.entity_id
_entity_poly.type
_entity_poly.pdbx_seq_one_letter_code
_entity_poly.pdbx_strand_id
1 'polypeptide(L)'
;MLNGLKPLSRSLRWGMVGGGGTSQIGYSHRCAALRDNVYTLLAGALDVDAERGRAFGEQLGIAPERCYADYQTLFREEAQRPDGIEVVSVTTPNNTHFAITKAALEAGLHVICEKPLCFTAEEARELVDLSKKQNKIVGVTYGYAGYQMIQQARQMIADGLLGEIRIVNMQFAHGFHNQAVELQAESTRWRVTPKFAGPSYVLGDLATHPLFVAETMAPQLNIKRLMCSRQSFVPSRAPLEDNAFVLMEYDNGAVGSMWTSAVNSGAMHSQKVRIVGEKASIEWWDENPNQLSYEVQGEPARILERGMPYLSANALADDRIGGGHPEGLFEAWANLYRRYAQAIDATDRDDRAFLQDFWYPDVEAGLHGVYWVEQCVKSADAGSQWVDFTLP
;
A
#
# COMPACT_ATOMS: atom_id res chain seq x y z
N MET A 1 -9.24 -7.79 -20.35
CA MET A 1 -8.02 -8.65 -20.32
C MET A 1 -6.86 -7.86 -20.87
N LEU A 2 -5.77 -7.73 -20.14
CA LEU A 2 -4.61 -6.92 -20.54
C LEU A 2 -3.86 -7.49 -21.75
N ASN A 3 -3.76 -8.81 -21.88
CA ASN A 3 -3.23 -9.52 -23.08
C ASN A 3 -2.01 -8.86 -23.75
N GLY A 4 -1.11 -8.29 -22.95
CA GLY A 4 0.05 -7.57 -23.46
C GLY A 4 -0.25 -6.19 -24.07
N LEU A 5 -1.48 -5.68 -23.99
CA LEU A 5 -1.78 -4.31 -24.36
C LEU A 5 -1.02 -3.37 -23.44
N LYS A 6 -0.25 -2.48 -24.02
CA LYS A 6 0.46 -1.45 -23.27
C LYS A 6 -0.51 -0.31 -22.94
N PRO A 7 -0.69 0.04 -21.67
CA PRO A 7 -1.55 1.17 -21.30
C PRO A 7 -0.95 2.53 -21.69
N LEU A 8 0.37 2.57 -21.95
CA LEU A 8 1.12 3.76 -22.33
C LEU A 8 1.81 3.55 -23.69
N SER A 9 2.04 4.63 -24.44
CA SER A 9 2.76 4.61 -25.72
C SER A 9 4.25 4.26 -25.55
N ARG A 10 4.83 4.54 -24.37
CA ARG A 10 6.22 4.24 -23.99
C ARG A 10 6.32 3.79 -22.53
N SER A 11 7.42 3.12 -22.19
CA SER A 11 7.76 2.87 -20.80
C SER A 11 8.23 4.17 -20.12
N LEU A 12 7.93 4.30 -18.82
CA LEU A 12 8.49 5.35 -17.98
C LEU A 12 9.94 5.00 -17.58
N ARG A 13 10.82 5.99 -17.59
CA ARG A 13 12.19 5.86 -17.12
C ARG A 13 12.19 5.84 -15.59
N TRP A 14 12.55 4.71 -15.01
CA TRP A 14 12.36 4.42 -13.61
C TRP A 14 13.68 4.23 -12.87
N GLY A 15 13.74 4.74 -11.63
CA GLY A 15 14.82 4.53 -10.71
C GLY A 15 14.35 3.89 -9.40
N MET A 16 15.30 3.39 -8.61
CA MET A 16 15.02 2.84 -7.28
C MET A 16 15.97 3.39 -6.23
N VAL A 17 15.44 3.65 -5.02
CA VAL A 17 16.22 3.91 -3.82
C VAL A 17 15.94 2.82 -2.81
N GLY A 18 16.99 2.10 -2.38
CA GLY A 18 16.86 0.89 -1.58
C GLY A 18 16.47 -0.34 -2.39
N GLY A 19 16.07 -1.39 -1.71
CA GLY A 19 15.56 -2.62 -2.33
C GLY A 19 16.61 -3.51 -2.99
N GLY A 20 17.90 -3.30 -2.72
CA GLY A 20 18.99 -4.11 -3.23
C GLY A 20 19.18 -5.43 -2.50
N GLY A 21 20.07 -6.28 -3.02
CA GLY A 21 20.48 -7.54 -2.42
C GLY A 21 19.31 -8.49 -2.15
N THR A 22 19.19 -8.93 -0.92
CA THR A 22 18.16 -9.87 -0.44
C THR A 22 16.84 -9.20 -0.02
N SER A 23 16.64 -7.92 -0.34
CA SER A 23 15.42 -7.21 0.00
C SER A 23 14.21 -7.84 -0.69
N GLN A 24 13.35 -8.47 0.10
CA GLN A 24 12.11 -9.07 -0.39
C GLN A 24 11.16 -8.02 -0.98
N ILE A 25 11.06 -6.84 -0.34
CA ILE A 25 10.20 -5.77 -0.82
C ILE A 25 10.75 -5.16 -2.12
N GLY A 26 12.06 -4.94 -2.24
CA GLY A 26 12.67 -4.48 -3.49
C GLY A 26 12.46 -5.46 -4.65
N TYR A 27 12.49 -6.77 -4.37
CA TYR A 27 12.14 -7.78 -5.37
C TYR A 27 10.67 -7.66 -5.82
N SER A 28 9.74 -7.47 -4.87
CA SER A 28 8.31 -7.29 -5.19
C SER A 28 8.06 -6.07 -6.08
N HIS A 29 8.69 -4.93 -5.77
CA HIS A 29 8.61 -3.73 -6.60
C HIS A 29 9.12 -3.98 -8.03
N ARG A 30 10.28 -4.65 -8.17
CA ARG A 30 10.82 -4.97 -9.51
C ARG A 30 9.90 -5.91 -10.29
N CYS A 31 9.39 -6.96 -9.66
CA CYS A 31 8.44 -7.87 -10.30
C CYS A 31 7.18 -7.14 -10.77
N ALA A 32 6.65 -6.23 -9.97
CA ALA A 32 5.46 -5.46 -10.29
C ALA A 32 5.69 -4.45 -11.42
N ALA A 33 6.73 -3.62 -11.29
CA ALA A 33 7.03 -2.55 -12.25
C ALA A 33 7.32 -3.08 -13.66
N LEU A 34 8.05 -4.19 -13.75
CA LEU A 34 8.50 -4.74 -15.04
C LEU A 34 7.47 -5.65 -15.72
N ARG A 35 6.43 -6.10 -15.00
CA ARG A 35 5.49 -7.10 -15.51
C ARG A 35 4.74 -6.68 -16.77
N ASP A 36 4.25 -5.45 -16.81
CA ASP A 36 3.40 -4.95 -17.93
C ASP A 36 4.18 -4.04 -18.90
N ASN A 37 5.51 -4.02 -18.81
CA ASN A 37 6.40 -3.21 -19.66
C ASN A 37 6.08 -1.69 -19.61
N VAL A 38 5.56 -1.21 -18.50
CA VAL A 38 5.24 0.22 -18.31
C VAL A 38 6.40 1.00 -17.69
N TYR A 39 7.42 0.30 -17.18
CA TYR A 39 8.63 0.90 -16.62
C TYR A 39 9.89 0.25 -17.20
N THR A 40 10.96 1.05 -17.28
CA THR A 40 12.32 0.58 -17.60
C THR A 40 13.25 1.02 -16.48
N LEU A 41 13.89 0.06 -15.79
CA LEU A 41 14.84 0.36 -14.71
C LEU A 41 16.14 0.88 -15.31
N LEU A 42 16.47 2.14 -15.03
CA LEU A 42 17.64 2.81 -15.61
C LEU A 42 18.69 3.21 -14.58
N ALA A 43 18.29 3.47 -13.32
CA ALA A 43 19.19 4.00 -12.31
C ALA A 43 18.82 3.49 -10.91
N GLY A 44 19.77 3.51 -9.99
CA GLY A 44 19.50 3.11 -8.62
C GLY A 44 20.56 3.55 -7.61
N ALA A 45 20.09 3.80 -6.38
CA ALA A 45 20.88 3.86 -5.15
C ALA A 45 20.37 2.72 -4.24
N LEU A 46 20.85 1.50 -4.48
CA LEU A 46 20.17 0.27 -4.08
C LEU A 46 20.59 -0.27 -2.71
N ASP A 47 21.69 0.19 -2.14
CA ASP A 47 22.18 -0.21 -0.82
C ASP A 47 22.87 0.99 -0.14
N VAL A 48 22.89 1.00 1.19
CA VAL A 48 23.67 1.97 1.98
C VAL A 48 25.17 1.78 1.80
N ASP A 49 25.60 0.58 1.45
CA ASP A 49 26.96 0.29 1.00
C ASP A 49 27.04 0.48 -0.52
N ALA A 50 27.80 1.48 -0.93
CA ALA A 50 27.89 1.90 -2.33
C ALA A 50 28.43 0.80 -3.26
N GLU A 51 29.38 -0.03 -2.80
CA GLU A 51 29.96 -1.10 -3.61
C GLU A 51 28.96 -2.24 -3.81
N ARG A 52 28.25 -2.66 -2.73
CA ARG A 52 27.18 -3.65 -2.83
C ARG A 52 26.04 -3.16 -3.69
N GLY A 53 25.63 -1.88 -3.51
CA GLY A 53 24.57 -1.27 -4.32
C GLY A 53 24.91 -1.25 -5.80
N ARG A 54 26.15 -0.88 -6.15
CA ARG A 54 26.67 -0.88 -7.52
C ARG A 54 26.70 -2.29 -8.12
N ALA A 55 27.33 -3.24 -7.42
CA ALA A 55 27.43 -4.62 -7.88
C ALA A 55 26.05 -5.24 -8.13
N PHE A 56 25.08 -4.94 -7.26
CA PHE A 56 23.71 -5.40 -7.44
C PHE A 56 22.98 -4.70 -8.61
N GLY A 57 23.19 -3.40 -8.78
CA GLY A 57 22.64 -2.65 -9.91
C GLY A 57 23.13 -3.19 -11.26
N GLU A 58 24.42 -3.50 -11.37
CA GLU A 58 25.02 -4.12 -12.55
C GLU A 58 24.42 -5.51 -12.85
N GLN A 59 24.14 -6.31 -11.81
CA GLN A 59 23.41 -7.59 -11.96
C GLN A 59 21.99 -7.41 -12.50
N LEU A 60 21.34 -6.28 -12.20
CA LEU A 60 20.02 -5.93 -12.72
C LEU A 60 20.09 -5.31 -14.13
N GLY A 61 21.26 -5.14 -14.70
CA GLY A 61 21.47 -4.53 -16.02
C GLY A 61 21.46 -3.01 -16.03
N ILE A 62 21.56 -2.37 -14.86
CA ILE A 62 21.75 -0.91 -14.77
C ILE A 62 23.18 -0.58 -15.20
N ALA A 63 23.34 0.45 -16.04
CA ALA A 63 24.65 0.93 -16.47
C ALA A 63 25.49 1.36 -15.26
N PRO A 64 26.78 1.00 -15.18
CA PRO A 64 27.62 1.26 -14.00
C PRO A 64 27.64 2.73 -13.55
N GLU A 65 27.57 3.65 -14.50
CA GLU A 65 27.55 5.11 -14.23
C GLU A 65 26.19 5.61 -13.71
N ARG A 66 25.16 4.74 -13.68
CA ARG A 66 23.82 5.02 -13.13
C ARG A 66 23.54 4.22 -11.85
N CYS A 67 24.55 3.54 -11.31
CA CYS A 67 24.53 2.91 -9.99
C CYS A 67 25.15 3.88 -8.98
N TYR A 68 24.30 4.62 -8.28
CA TYR A 68 24.71 5.72 -7.41
C TYR A 68 24.93 5.27 -5.96
N ALA A 69 25.82 5.97 -5.25
CA ALA A 69 26.13 5.68 -3.86
C ALA A 69 24.99 6.06 -2.89
N ASP A 70 24.22 7.10 -3.24
CA ASP A 70 23.14 7.64 -2.43
C ASP A 70 22.07 8.31 -3.29
N TYR A 71 20.89 8.56 -2.70
CA TYR A 71 19.74 9.12 -3.41
C TYR A 71 19.94 10.59 -3.80
N GLN A 72 20.70 11.37 -3.03
CA GLN A 72 20.99 12.77 -3.35
C GLN A 72 21.79 12.87 -4.65
N THR A 73 22.80 12.02 -4.78
CA THR A 73 23.61 11.93 -6.00
C THR A 73 22.76 11.43 -7.16
N LEU A 74 21.96 10.38 -6.95
CA LEU A 74 21.03 9.87 -7.98
C LEU A 74 20.14 10.98 -8.52
N PHE A 75 19.42 11.70 -7.65
CA PHE A 75 18.48 12.73 -8.09
C PHE A 75 19.16 13.90 -8.78
N ARG A 76 20.31 14.36 -8.26
CA ARG A 76 21.10 15.43 -8.85
C ARG A 76 21.63 15.09 -10.25
N GLU A 77 22.19 13.91 -10.41
CA GLU A 77 22.82 13.50 -11.67
C GLU A 77 21.75 13.15 -12.73
N GLU A 78 20.70 12.43 -12.33
CA GLU A 78 19.61 12.07 -13.25
C GLU A 78 18.82 13.29 -13.73
N ALA A 79 18.65 14.32 -12.90
CA ALA A 79 18.01 15.58 -13.31
C ALA A 79 18.76 16.34 -14.42
N GLN A 80 20.06 16.09 -14.59
CA GLN A 80 20.87 16.72 -15.62
C GLN A 80 20.93 15.93 -16.94
N ARG A 81 20.39 14.72 -16.96
CA ARG A 81 20.44 13.85 -18.11
C ARG A 81 19.23 14.07 -19.02
N PRO A 82 19.40 14.11 -20.35
CA PRO A 82 18.25 14.16 -21.27
C PRO A 82 17.42 12.87 -21.25
N ASP A 83 18.03 11.75 -20.82
CA ASP A 83 17.41 10.44 -20.64
C ASP A 83 17.25 10.08 -19.16
N GLY A 84 17.25 11.07 -18.26
CA GLY A 84 17.12 10.87 -16.82
C GLY A 84 15.81 10.20 -16.41
N ILE A 85 15.77 9.65 -15.20
CA ILE A 85 14.56 9.02 -14.66
C ILE A 85 13.42 10.02 -14.50
N GLU A 86 12.18 9.55 -14.61
CA GLU A 86 10.95 10.35 -14.47
C GLU A 86 10.24 10.03 -13.15
N VAL A 87 10.46 8.81 -12.66
CA VAL A 87 9.82 8.29 -11.46
C VAL A 87 10.80 7.45 -10.66
N VAL A 88 10.70 7.48 -9.34
CA VAL A 88 11.52 6.69 -8.43
C VAL A 88 10.67 5.90 -7.46
N SER A 89 11.04 4.64 -7.20
CA SER A 89 10.48 3.86 -6.09
C SER A 89 11.37 3.97 -4.86
N VAL A 90 10.76 4.30 -3.71
CA VAL A 90 11.40 4.40 -2.40
C VAL A 90 11.06 3.14 -1.61
N THR A 91 12.06 2.28 -1.41
CA THR A 91 11.92 0.93 -0.82
C THR A 91 12.92 0.72 0.34
N THR A 92 13.19 1.79 1.03
CA THR A 92 14.10 1.89 2.16
C THR A 92 13.39 1.61 3.49
N PRO A 93 14.08 1.58 4.65
CA PRO A 93 13.40 1.56 5.95
C PRO A 93 12.50 2.78 6.19
N ASN A 94 11.39 2.58 6.90
CA ASN A 94 10.30 3.56 7.09
C ASN A 94 10.78 4.96 7.51
N ASN A 95 11.78 5.04 8.39
CA ASN A 95 12.32 6.31 8.89
C ASN A 95 13.00 7.20 7.84
N THR A 96 13.16 6.71 6.63
CA THR A 96 13.82 7.46 5.54
C THR A 96 12.83 7.86 4.44
N HIS A 97 11.60 7.35 4.47
CA HIS A 97 10.60 7.58 3.42
C HIS A 97 10.31 9.07 3.20
N PHE A 98 10.08 9.82 4.28
CA PHE A 98 9.81 11.25 4.21
C PHE A 98 10.93 12.02 3.49
N ALA A 99 12.16 11.89 3.99
CA ALA A 99 13.29 12.65 3.46
C ALA A 99 13.59 12.32 1.99
N ILE A 100 13.50 11.04 1.61
CA ILE A 100 13.77 10.61 0.24
C ILE A 100 12.63 11.03 -0.70
N THR A 101 11.37 10.85 -0.29
CA THR A 101 10.20 11.27 -1.09
C THR A 101 10.19 12.79 -1.30
N LYS A 102 10.48 13.57 -0.25
CA LYS A 102 10.61 15.02 -0.35
C LYS A 102 11.69 15.43 -1.34
N ALA A 103 12.89 14.88 -1.20
CA ALA A 103 14.00 15.19 -2.10
C ALA A 103 13.71 14.79 -3.56
N ALA A 104 13.02 13.68 -3.79
CA ALA A 104 12.61 13.26 -5.14
C ALA A 104 11.60 14.25 -5.76
N LEU A 105 10.59 14.68 -4.98
CA LEU A 105 9.62 15.70 -5.42
C LEU A 105 10.30 17.04 -5.72
N GLU A 106 11.25 17.49 -4.87
CA GLU A 106 12.04 18.70 -5.09
C GLU A 106 12.91 18.62 -6.35
N ALA A 107 13.37 17.41 -6.70
CA ALA A 107 14.09 17.14 -7.94
C ALA A 107 13.17 17.01 -9.18
N GLY A 108 11.85 17.17 -9.01
CA GLY A 108 10.86 17.10 -10.09
C GLY A 108 10.51 15.69 -10.53
N LEU A 109 10.73 14.68 -9.70
CA LEU A 109 10.40 13.28 -9.96
C LEU A 109 9.01 12.91 -9.42
N HIS A 110 8.32 12.02 -10.12
CA HIS A 110 7.21 11.26 -9.54
C HIS A 110 7.74 10.22 -8.57
N VAL A 111 6.94 9.85 -7.57
CA VAL A 111 7.39 8.92 -6.53
C VAL A 111 6.41 7.76 -6.35
N ILE A 112 6.94 6.57 -6.13
CA ILE A 112 6.21 5.40 -5.63
C ILE A 112 6.86 5.04 -4.30
N CYS A 113 6.19 5.34 -3.19
CA CYS A 113 6.74 5.17 -1.85
C CYS A 113 6.15 3.95 -1.17
N GLU A 114 7.01 3.17 -0.47
CA GLU A 114 6.53 2.14 0.45
C GLU A 114 5.70 2.72 1.59
N LYS A 115 4.78 1.90 2.09
CA LYS A 115 4.00 2.22 3.29
C LYS A 115 4.82 1.89 4.57
N PRO A 116 4.59 2.59 5.68
CA PRO A 116 3.84 3.85 5.77
C PRO A 116 4.57 4.97 5.01
N LEU A 117 3.82 5.93 4.49
CA LEU A 117 4.38 7.05 3.72
C LEU A 117 5.47 7.82 4.49
N CYS A 118 5.26 8.00 5.79
CA CYS A 118 6.19 8.63 6.74
C CYS A 118 5.76 8.32 8.18
N PHE A 119 6.29 9.01 9.18
CA PHE A 119 5.98 8.73 10.58
C PHE A 119 4.91 9.63 11.19
N THR A 120 4.74 10.86 10.68
CA THR A 120 3.80 11.82 11.25
C THR A 120 2.85 12.39 10.20
N ALA A 121 1.65 12.76 10.64
CA ALA A 121 0.68 13.42 9.78
C ALA A 121 1.18 14.79 9.28
N GLU A 122 2.03 15.49 10.05
CA GLU A 122 2.67 16.72 9.63
C GLU A 122 3.61 16.48 8.43
N GLU A 123 4.50 15.48 8.53
CA GLU A 123 5.35 15.05 7.41
C GLU A 123 4.51 14.67 6.17
N ALA A 124 3.43 13.90 6.38
CA ALA A 124 2.57 13.47 5.29
C ALA A 124 1.86 14.67 4.63
N ARG A 125 1.38 15.65 5.41
CA ARG A 125 0.79 16.89 4.90
C ARG A 125 1.79 17.69 4.07
N GLU A 126 3.04 17.81 4.52
CA GLU A 126 4.10 18.46 3.74
C GLU A 126 4.32 17.75 2.39
N LEU A 127 4.31 16.43 2.35
CA LEU A 127 4.41 15.67 1.09
C LEU A 127 3.21 15.89 0.17
N VAL A 128 2.00 15.97 0.71
CA VAL A 128 0.77 16.31 -0.04
C VAL A 128 0.91 17.68 -0.69
N ASP A 129 1.29 18.68 0.09
CA ASP A 129 1.42 20.06 -0.40
C ASP A 129 2.54 20.19 -1.45
N LEU A 130 3.66 19.49 -1.21
CA LEU A 130 4.78 19.49 -2.14
C LEU A 130 4.43 18.76 -3.45
N SER A 131 3.75 17.62 -3.38
CA SER A 131 3.24 16.88 -4.55
C SER A 131 2.36 17.78 -5.42
N LYS A 132 1.40 18.48 -4.80
CA LYS A 132 0.53 19.44 -5.51
C LYS A 132 1.32 20.61 -6.11
N LYS A 133 2.24 21.21 -5.35
CA LYS A 133 3.08 22.34 -5.79
C LYS A 133 3.97 21.98 -6.98
N GLN A 134 4.54 20.77 -6.97
CA GLN A 134 5.43 20.29 -8.03
C GLN A 134 4.67 19.66 -9.20
N ASN A 135 3.35 19.51 -9.08
CA ASN A 135 2.52 18.78 -10.03
C ASN A 135 3.08 17.36 -10.31
N LYS A 136 3.41 16.62 -9.24
CA LYS A 136 3.97 15.27 -9.30
C LYS A 136 3.12 14.26 -8.56
N ILE A 137 3.01 13.07 -9.12
CA ILE A 137 2.31 11.96 -8.50
C ILE A 137 3.18 11.37 -7.39
N VAL A 138 2.55 11.10 -6.24
CA VAL A 138 3.07 10.19 -5.22
C VAL A 138 2.08 9.04 -5.08
N GLY A 139 2.50 7.84 -5.44
CA GLY A 139 1.78 6.59 -5.19
C GLY A 139 2.28 5.94 -3.90
N VAL A 140 1.38 5.41 -3.08
CA VAL A 140 1.74 4.67 -1.86
C VAL A 140 1.40 3.19 -2.04
N THR A 141 2.35 2.29 -1.74
CA THR A 141 2.19 0.87 -2.07
C THR A 141 1.35 0.09 -1.06
N TYR A 142 0.05 0.33 -1.05
CA TYR A 142 -0.94 -0.54 -0.39
C TYR A 142 -1.27 -1.75 -1.27
N GLY A 143 -0.29 -2.65 -1.44
CA GLY A 143 -0.26 -3.70 -2.47
C GLY A 143 -1.52 -4.55 -2.59
N TYR A 144 -2.16 -4.88 -1.47
CA TYR A 144 -3.37 -5.72 -1.46
C TYR A 144 -4.59 -5.06 -2.11
N ALA A 145 -4.67 -3.73 -2.13
CA ALA A 145 -5.76 -3.02 -2.82
C ALA A 145 -5.73 -3.20 -4.35
N GLY A 146 -4.61 -3.68 -4.90
CA GLY A 146 -4.46 -3.98 -6.32
C GLY A 146 -5.12 -5.28 -6.79
N TYR A 147 -5.64 -6.13 -5.90
CA TYR A 147 -6.33 -7.34 -6.33
C TYR A 147 -7.64 -7.02 -7.08
N GLN A 148 -7.88 -7.75 -8.18
CA GLN A 148 -9.06 -7.60 -9.02
C GLN A 148 -10.37 -7.68 -8.25
N MET A 149 -10.45 -8.58 -7.26
CA MET A 149 -11.67 -8.78 -6.46
C MET A 149 -11.97 -7.61 -5.53
N ILE A 150 -10.96 -6.78 -5.17
CA ILE A 150 -11.19 -5.52 -4.44
C ILE A 150 -11.92 -4.50 -5.32
N GLN A 151 -11.55 -4.40 -6.60
CA GLN A 151 -12.25 -3.53 -7.55
C GLN A 151 -13.67 -4.04 -7.84
N GLN A 152 -13.88 -5.36 -7.86
CA GLN A 152 -15.22 -5.94 -7.95
C GLN A 152 -16.06 -5.58 -6.73
N ALA A 153 -15.53 -5.72 -5.52
CA ALA A 153 -16.22 -5.35 -4.28
C ALA A 153 -16.60 -3.86 -4.26
N ARG A 154 -15.66 -2.98 -4.67
CA ARG A 154 -15.89 -1.54 -4.81
C ARG A 154 -17.07 -1.24 -5.74
N GLN A 155 -17.11 -1.89 -6.91
CA GLN A 155 -18.21 -1.69 -7.86
C GLN A 155 -19.53 -2.18 -7.30
N MET A 156 -19.58 -3.35 -6.66
CA MET A 156 -20.80 -3.90 -6.05
C MET A 156 -21.37 -2.98 -4.97
N ILE A 157 -20.51 -2.35 -4.17
CA ILE A 157 -20.93 -1.38 -3.16
C ILE A 157 -21.44 -0.10 -3.82
N ALA A 158 -20.73 0.42 -4.84
CA ALA A 158 -21.17 1.59 -5.60
C ALA A 158 -22.51 1.39 -6.30
N ASP A 159 -22.78 0.17 -6.79
CA ASP A 159 -24.05 -0.23 -7.41
C ASP A 159 -25.20 -0.44 -6.38
N GLY A 160 -24.91 -0.26 -5.08
CA GLY A 160 -25.89 -0.38 -4.00
C GLY A 160 -26.36 -1.81 -3.71
N LEU A 161 -25.60 -2.83 -4.13
CA LEU A 161 -25.97 -4.24 -3.96
C LEU A 161 -26.01 -4.66 -2.47
N LEU A 162 -25.26 -3.99 -1.61
CA LEU A 162 -25.24 -4.25 -0.17
C LEU A 162 -26.32 -3.44 0.58
N GLY A 163 -26.91 -2.44 -0.04
CA GLY A 163 -27.73 -1.44 0.65
C GLY A 163 -26.86 -0.50 1.50
N GLU A 164 -27.45 0.10 2.53
CA GLU A 164 -26.70 0.95 3.47
C GLU A 164 -25.68 0.13 4.25
N ILE A 165 -24.42 0.58 4.26
CA ILE A 165 -23.34 -0.10 5.00
C ILE A 165 -23.53 0.13 6.49
N ARG A 166 -23.44 -0.95 7.27
CA ARG A 166 -23.64 -0.98 8.72
C ARG A 166 -22.39 -1.37 9.49
N ILE A 167 -21.62 -2.36 8.99
CA ILE A 167 -20.46 -2.91 9.73
C ILE A 167 -19.31 -3.14 8.77
N VAL A 168 -18.09 -2.79 9.22
CA VAL A 168 -16.82 -3.09 8.54
C VAL A 168 -15.91 -3.85 9.49
N ASN A 169 -15.66 -5.12 9.21
CA ASN A 169 -14.73 -5.94 9.99
C ASN A 169 -13.42 -6.12 9.22
N MET A 170 -12.32 -5.80 9.85
CA MET A 170 -10.99 -5.87 9.27
C MET A 170 -10.07 -6.68 10.16
N GLN A 171 -9.19 -7.46 9.54
CA GLN A 171 -8.22 -8.27 10.25
C GLN A 171 -6.93 -8.34 9.44
N PHE A 172 -5.77 -8.31 10.13
CA PHE A 172 -4.50 -8.78 9.64
C PHE A 172 -3.71 -9.31 10.84
N ALA A 173 -3.76 -10.63 11.06
CA ALA A 173 -3.26 -11.23 12.27
C ALA A 173 -2.50 -12.52 11.97
N HIS A 174 -1.18 -12.42 11.74
CA HIS A 174 -0.30 -13.56 11.48
C HIS A 174 0.36 -14.10 12.75
N GLY A 175 0.95 -15.30 12.65
CA GLY A 175 1.66 -15.95 13.74
C GLY A 175 3.19 -16.01 13.58
N PHE A 176 3.75 -15.38 12.53
CA PHE A 176 5.18 -15.50 12.19
C PHE A 176 6.13 -14.94 13.26
N HIS A 177 5.66 -13.98 14.04
CA HIS A 177 6.43 -13.35 15.11
C HIS A 177 5.90 -13.69 16.52
N ASN A 178 5.31 -14.86 16.70
CA ASN A 178 4.82 -15.31 18.02
C ASN A 178 5.93 -15.53 19.05
N GLN A 179 7.19 -15.61 18.61
CA GLN A 179 8.39 -15.65 19.44
C GLN A 179 9.23 -14.37 19.20
N ALA A 180 10.23 -14.14 20.04
CA ALA A 180 11.15 -13.01 19.94
C ALA A 180 12.11 -13.17 18.74
N VAL A 181 11.60 -13.22 17.52
CA VAL A 181 12.38 -13.40 16.27
C VAL A 181 13.38 -12.28 16.01
N GLU A 182 13.11 -11.09 16.50
CA GLU A 182 13.98 -9.93 16.46
C GLU A 182 15.30 -10.11 17.21
N LEU A 183 15.36 -11.03 18.16
CA LEU A 183 16.58 -11.39 18.87
C LEU A 183 17.44 -12.40 18.08
N GLN A 184 16.84 -13.07 17.10
CA GLN A 184 17.47 -14.12 16.31
C GLN A 184 17.92 -13.61 14.92
N ALA A 185 17.18 -12.67 14.32
CA ALA A 185 17.41 -12.17 12.97
C ALA A 185 17.43 -10.65 12.91
N GLU A 186 18.53 -10.07 12.45
CA GLU A 186 18.68 -8.63 12.27
C GLU A 186 17.65 -8.07 11.26
N SER A 187 17.33 -8.86 10.25
CA SER A 187 16.35 -8.50 9.22
C SER A 187 14.91 -8.25 9.76
N THR A 188 14.60 -8.71 10.96
CA THR A 188 13.29 -8.48 11.62
C THR A 188 13.37 -7.41 12.71
N ARG A 189 14.55 -7.14 13.26
CA ARG A 189 14.76 -6.23 14.40
C ARG A 189 14.29 -4.80 14.13
N TRP A 190 14.45 -4.31 12.91
CA TRP A 190 14.07 -2.95 12.57
C TRP A 190 12.56 -2.69 12.75
N ARG A 191 11.70 -3.72 12.51
CA ARG A 191 10.23 -3.62 12.66
C ARG A 191 9.77 -3.36 14.10
N VAL A 192 10.58 -3.74 15.06
CA VAL A 192 10.27 -3.59 16.49
C VAL A 192 11.21 -2.61 17.19
N THR A 193 11.98 -1.85 16.42
CA THR A 193 12.86 -0.79 16.94
C THR A 193 12.21 0.57 16.63
N PRO A 194 11.78 1.35 17.63
CA PRO A 194 11.05 2.61 17.41
C PRO A 194 11.72 3.59 16.46
N LYS A 195 13.05 3.64 16.47
CA LYS A 195 13.84 4.49 15.55
C LYS A 195 13.54 4.20 14.07
N PHE A 196 13.24 2.94 13.73
CA PHE A 196 13.05 2.49 12.33
C PHE A 196 11.59 2.21 12.00
N ALA A 197 10.81 1.73 12.98
CA ALA A 197 9.41 1.38 12.82
C ALA A 197 8.46 2.55 13.04
N GLY A 198 8.90 3.60 13.76
CA GLY A 198 8.05 4.70 14.18
C GLY A 198 7.30 4.40 15.49
N PRO A 199 6.12 5.00 15.68
CA PRO A 199 5.39 4.95 16.96
C PRO A 199 4.63 3.61 17.19
N SER A 200 4.62 2.71 16.22
CA SER A 200 3.82 1.48 16.23
C SER A 200 4.52 0.38 15.44
N TYR A 201 4.25 -0.87 15.82
CA TYR A 201 4.63 -2.03 15.02
C TYR A 201 3.43 -2.52 14.20
N VAL A 202 2.51 -3.28 14.79
CA VAL A 202 1.46 -3.97 14.00
C VAL A 202 0.39 -3.03 13.44
N LEU A 203 0.13 -1.88 14.07
CA LEU A 203 -0.80 -0.90 13.51
C LEU A 203 -0.23 -0.30 12.21
N GLY A 204 1.04 0.11 12.21
CA GLY A 204 1.70 0.70 11.04
C GLY A 204 2.08 -0.31 9.97
N ASP A 205 2.61 -1.46 10.37
CA ASP A 205 3.12 -2.47 9.43
C ASP A 205 2.01 -3.32 8.81
N LEU A 206 1.00 -3.71 9.58
CA LEU A 206 -0.05 -4.64 9.16
C LEU A 206 -1.42 -3.97 8.97
N ALA A 207 -1.94 -3.27 9.98
CA ALA A 207 -3.33 -2.82 10.01
C ALA A 207 -3.66 -1.80 8.92
N THR A 208 -2.71 -0.99 8.46
CA THR A 208 -2.90 -0.03 7.38
C THR A 208 -3.30 -0.69 6.05
N HIS A 209 -2.95 -1.97 5.84
CA HIS A 209 -3.35 -2.71 4.65
C HIS A 209 -4.85 -3.02 4.61
N PRO A 210 -5.46 -3.76 5.57
CA PRO A 210 -6.90 -4.00 5.53
C PRO A 210 -7.72 -2.72 5.72
N LEU A 211 -7.19 -1.70 6.40
CA LEU A 211 -7.81 -0.38 6.45
C LEU A 211 -7.97 0.17 5.04
N PHE A 212 -6.88 0.28 4.28
CA PHE A 212 -6.92 0.84 2.93
C PHE A 212 -7.71 -0.05 1.96
N VAL A 213 -7.70 -1.37 2.12
CA VAL A 213 -8.57 -2.29 1.36
C VAL A 213 -10.04 -1.97 1.61
N ALA A 214 -10.46 -1.79 2.87
CA ALA A 214 -11.84 -1.44 3.22
C ALA A 214 -12.23 -0.07 2.67
N GLU A 215 -11.36 0.94 2.77
CA GLU A 215 -11.55 2.28 2.19
C GLU A 215 -11.64 2.25 0.66
N THR A 216 -10.87 1.38 0.01
CA THR A 216 -10.98 1.15 -1.44
C THR A 216 -12.31 0.55 -1.82
N MET A 217 -12.81 -0.43 -1.05
CA MET A 217 -14.11 -1.06 -1.30
C MET A 217 -15.27 -0.10 -1.06
N ALA A 218 -15.21 0.71 0.00
CA ALA A 218 -16.28 1.58 0.46
C ALA A 218 -15.80 3.03 0.69
N PRO A 219 -15.39 3.76 -0.38
CA PRO A 219 -14.76 5.07 -0.25
C PRO A 219 -15.70 6.18 0.28
N GLN A 220 -16.99 5.92 0.35
CA GLN A 220 -17.96 6.84 0.92
C GLN A 220 -17.99 6.84 2.46
N LEU A 221 -17.32 5.89 3.12
CA LEU A 221 -17.27 5.81 4.58
C LEU A 221 -16.12 6.66 5.11
N ASN A 222 -16.45 7.65 5.94
CA ASN A 222 -15.46 8.47 6.62
C ASN A 222 -15.44 8.12 8.12
N ILE A 223 -14.27 7.82 8.65
CA ILE A 223 -14.11 7.56 10.09
C ILE A 223 -14.40 8.86 10.85
N LYS A 224 -15.32 8.80 11.82
CA LYS A 224 -15.68 9.91 12.68
C LYS A 224 -14.84 9.94 13.97
N ARG A 225 -14.64 8.77 14.57
CA ARG A 225 -13.83 8.57 15.76
C ARG A 225 -13.37 7.12 15.88
N LEU A 226 -12.32 6.90 16.65
CA LEU A 226 -11.80 5.57 16.92
C LEU A 226 -11.37 5.38 18.38
N MET A 227 -11.27 4.11 18.78
CA MET A 227 -10.74 3.69 20.06
C MET A 227 -9.79 2.52 19.83
N CYS A 228 -8.60 2.55 20.42
CA CYS A 228 -7.56 1.53 20.23
C CYS A 228 -7.09 0.97 21.57
N SER A 229 -6.93 -0.36 21.61
CA SER A 229 -6.25 -1.07 22.70
C SER A 229 -5.07 -1.84 22.12
N ARG A 230 -3.86 -1.67 22.68
CA ARG A 230 -2.63 -2.29 22.18
C ARG A 230 -1.89 -3.06 23.28
N GLN A 231 -1.26 -4.17 22.92
CA GLN A 231 -0.54 -5.05 23.83
C GLN A 231 0.83 -5.42 23.25
N SER A 232 1.81 -5.63 24.12
CA SER A 232 3.11 -6.19 23.82
C SER A 232 3.24 -7.52 24.56
N PHE A 233 2.84 -8.62 23.92
CA PHE A 233 2.92 -9.96 24.53
C PHE A 233 4.36 -10.49 24.56
N VAL A 234 5.19 -10.08 23.60
CA VAL A 234 6.62 -10.39 23.60
C VAL A 234 7.39 -9.24 24.22
N PRO A 235 7.98 -9.40 25.42
CA PRO A 235 8.53 -8.28 26.21
C PRO A 235 9.62 -7.48 25.52
N SER A 236 10.39 -8.11 24.61
CA SER A 236 11.49 -7.43 23.86
C SER A 236 10.98 -6.34 22.89
N ARG A 237 9.68 -6.29 22.60
CA ARG A 237 9.07 -5.33 21.64
C ARG A 237 8.62 -4.04 22.27
N ALA A 238 8.36 -4.05 23.59
CA ALA A 238 7.94 -2.84 24.26
C ALA A 238 8.92 -1.66 24.02
N PRO A 239 8.43 -0.43 23.76
CA PRO A 239 7.05 0.03 23.93
C PRO A 239 6.12 -0.22 22.71
N LEU A 240 6.58 -0.83 21.62
CA LEU A 240 5.77 -1.13 20.45
C LEU A 240 4.86 -2.34 20.73
N GLU A 241 3.67 -2.30 20.19
CA GLU A 241 2.69 -3.37 20.29
C GLU A 241 2.92 -4.48 19.27
N ASP A 242 2.59 -5.73 19.62
CA ASP A 242 2.54 -6.87 18.72
C ASP A 242 1.12 -7.42 18.54
N ASN A 243 0.15 -6.78 19.18
CA ASN A 243 -1.28 -7.01 19.04
C ASN A 243 -2.06 -5.73 19.30
N ALA A 244 -3.10 -5.47 18.52
CA ALA A 244 -4.01 -4.36 18.75
C ALA A 244 -5.43 -4.67 18.28
N PHE A 245 -6.39 -4.05 18.97
CA PHE A 245 -7.79 -3.98 18.57
C PHE A 245 -8.20 -2.53 18.41
N VAL A 246 -8.89 -2.19 17.32
CA VAL A 246 -9.42 -0.86 17.07
C VAL A 246 -10.90 -0.95 16.80
N LEU A 247 -11.69 -0.09 17.45
CA LEU A 247 -13.10 0.14 17.13
C LEU A 247 -13.23 1.51 16.46
N MET A 248 -14.12 1.61 15.49
CA MET A 248 -14.35 2.82 14.69
C MET A 248 -15.83 3.11 14.57
N GLU A 249 -16.19 4.38 14.54
CA GLU A 249 -17.51 4.85 14.13
C GLU A 249 -17.35 5.72 12.87
N TYR A 250 -18.27 5.56 11.94
CA TYR A 250 -18.32 6.30 10.68
C TYR A 250 -19.40 7.37 10.70
N ASP A 251 -19.28 8.37 9.82
CA ASP A 251 -20.20 9.50 9.75
C ASP A 251 -21.65 9.10 9.45
N ASN A 252 -21.86 8.03 8.67
CA ASN A 252 -23.18 7.49 8.36
C ASN A 252 -23.79 6.63 9.47
N GLY A 253 -23.12 6.48 10.61
CA GLY A 253 -23.54 5.62 11.73
C GLY A 253 -23.10 4.17 11.64
N ALA A 254 -22.42 3.76 10.59
CA ALA A 254 -21.76 2.45 10.53
C ALA A 254 -20.69 2.32 11.60
N VAL A 255 -20.34 1.07 11.95
CA VAL A 255 -19.27 0.77 12.91
C VAL A 255 -18.22 -0.12 12.27
N GLY A 256 -16.98 0.00 12.73
CA GLY A 256 -15.86 -0.81 12.27
C GLY A 256 -15.09 -1.46 13.40
N SER A 257 -14.48 -2.61 13.10
CA SER A 257 -13.51 -3.25 13.97
C SER A 257 -12.27 -3.66 13.18
N MET A 258 -11.10 -3.54 13.83
CA MET A 258 -9.82 -4.02 13.31
C MET A 258 -9.14 -4.86 14.36
N TRP A 259 -8.73 -6.08 13.98
CA TRP A 259 -7.78 -6.86 14.75
C TRP A 259 -6.49 -6.99 13.96
N THR A 260 -5.37 -6.58 14.56
CA THR A 260 -4.05 -6.76 14.00
C THR A 260 -3.11 -7.41 15.00
N SER A 261 -2.33 -8.39 14.56
CA SER A 261 -1.46 -9.16 15.44
C SER A 261 -0.29 -9.79 14.69
N ALA A 262 0.86 -9.86 15.34
CA ALA A 262 2.02 -10.62 14.88
C ALA A 262 2.22 -11.92 15.70
N VAL A 263 1.34 -12.19 16.67
CA VAL A 263 1.44 -13.30 17.64
C VAL A 263 0.28 -14.28 17.57
N ASN A 264 -0.51 -14.27 16.49
CA ASN A 264 -1.63 -15.19 16.25
C ASN A 264 -1.09 -16.57 15.84
N SER A 265 -0.65 -17.36 16.84
CA SER A 265 0.00 -18.67 16.62
C SER A 265 -0.81 -19.60 15.73
N GLY A 266 -0.19 -20.14 14.69
CA GLY A 266 -0.80 -21.08 13.74
C GLY A 266 -1.44 -20.42 12.53
N ALA A 267 -1.67 -19.10 12.54
CA ALA A 267 -2.13 -18.39 11.36
C ALA A 267 -0.97 -18.07 10.41
N MET A 268 -1.24 -18.16 9.11
CA MET A 268 -0.32 -17.71 8.06
C MET A 268 -0.36 -16.17 7.96
N HIS A 269 -1.22 -15.64 7.16
CA HIS A 269 -1.37 -14.19 6.96
C HIS A 269 -2.64 -13.65 7.61
N SER A 270 -3.76 -14.31 7.31
CA SER A 270 -5.07 -14.06 7.92
C SER A 270 -5.57 -12.63 7.72
N GLN A 271 -5.27 -12.03 6.58
CA GLN A 271 -5.82 -10.73 6.25
C GLN A 271 -7.21 -10.89 5.63
N LYS A 272 -8.21 -10.26 6.25
CA LYS A 272 -9.62 -10.31 5.82
C LYS A 272 -10.26 -8.94 5.92
N VAL A 273 -11.18 -8.68 4.99
CA VAL A 273 -12.08 -7.53 5.05
C VAL A 273 -13.49 -8.03 4.75
N ARG A 274 -14.42 -7.79 5.69
CA ARG A 274 -15.85 -8.06 5.55
C ARG A 274 -16.64 -6.78 5.69
N ILE A 275 -17.46 -6.48 4.68
CA ILE A 275 -18.34 -5.32 4.69
C ILE A 275 -19.79 -5.82 4.68
N VAL A 276 -20.56 -5.39 5.67
CA VAL A 276 -21.95 -5.81 5.90
C VAL A 276 -22.87 -4.62 5.68
N GLY A 277 -23.74 -4.77 4.73
CA GLY A 277 -24.82 -3.82 4.45
C GLY A 277 -26.17 -4.30 4.94
N GLU A 278 -27.20 -3.50 4.62
CA GLU A 278 -28.60 -3.81 4.96
C GLU A 278 -29.12 -5.06 4.25
N LYS A 279 -28.73 -5.28 2.99
CA LYS A 279 -29.26 -6.32 2.10
C LYS A 279 -28.33 -7.51 1.97
N ALA A 280 -27.03 -7.27 2.01
CA ALA A 280 -26.02 -8.28 1.74
C ALA A 280 -24.69 -7.94 2.42
N SER A 281 -23.78 -8.91 2.41
CA SER A 281 -22.39 -8.73 2.81
C SER A 281 -21.42 -9.27 1.77
N ILE A 282 -20.21 -8.76 1.78
CA ILE A 282 -19.05 -9.27 1.03
C ILE A 282 -17.91 -9.55 1.98
N GLU A 283 -17.11 -10.57 1.65
CA GLU A 283 -15.86 -10.87 2.36
C GLU A 283 -14.76 -11.22 1.36
N TRP A 284 -13.61 -10.59 1.56
CA TRP A 284 -12.38 -10.90 0.85
C TRP A 284 -11.31 -11.40 1.82
N TRP A 285 -10.53 -12.39 1.38
CA TRP A 285 -9.48 -13.02 2.16
C TRP A 285 -8.21 -13.17 1.31
N ASP A 286 -7.07 -12.67 1.79
CA ASP A 286 -5.82 -12.63 1.03
C ASP A 286 -5.19 -14.00 0.75
N GLU A 287 -5.51 -15.03 1.55
CA GLU A 287 -5.08 -16.40 1.27
C GLU A 287 -5.90 -17.08 0.14
N ASN A 288 -7.04 -16.48 -0.23
CA ASN A 288 -7.86 -16.81 -1.41
C ASN A 288 -8.19 -15.56 -2.23
N PRO A 289 -7.19 -14.80 -2.71
CA PRO A 289 -7.39 -13.44 -3.20
C PRO A 289 -8.17 -13.35 -4.51
N ASN A 290 -8.28 -14.48 -5.22
CA ASN A 290 -9.01 -14.60 -6.49
C ASN A 290 -10.51 -14.83 -6.31
N GLN A 291 -11.00 -14.89 -5.07
CA GLN A 291 -12.39 -15.11 -4.71
C GLN A 291 -12.95 -13.94 -3.88
N LEU A 292 -14.24 -13.68 -4.05
CA LEU A 292 -15.02 -12.76 -3.22
C LEU A 292 -16.30 -13.47 -2.80
N SER A 293 -16.51 -13.63 -1.48
CA SER A 293 -17.78 -14.11 -0.97
C SER A 293 -18.84 -13.02 -1.07
N TYR A 294 -20.02 -13.35 -1.56
CA TYR A 294 -21.17 -12.47 -1.62
C TYR A 294 -22.40 -13.18 -1.04
N GLU A 295 -22.95 -12.65 0.03
CA GLU A 295 -24.00 -13.26 0.83
C GLU A 295 -25.20 -12.32 0.91
N VAL A 296 -26.28 -12.66 0.21
CA VAL A 296 -27.56 -11.96 0.28
C VAL A 296 -28.43 -12.59 1.36
N GLN A 297 -29.04 -11.78 2.20
CA GLN A 297 -29.88 -12.28 3.28
C GLN A 297 -31.02 -13.15 2.74
N GLY A 298 -31.07 -14.41 3.18
CA GLY A 298 -32.08 -15.40 2.78
C GLY A 298 -31.79 -16.14 1.48
N GLU A 299 -30.65 -15.90 0.83
CA GLU A 299 -30.21 -16.61 -0.37
C GLU A 299 -28.96 -17.47 -0.08
N PRO A 300 -28.66 -18.48 -0.92
CA PRO A 300 -27.40 -19.21 -0.87
C PRO A 300 -26.20 -18.28 -1.06
N ALA A 301 -25.12 -18.51 -0.30
CA ALA A 301 -23.86 -17.79 -0.48
C ALA A 301 -23.29 -18.02 -1.89
N ARG A 302 -22.70 -16.99 -2.49
CA ARG A 302 -22.07 -17.03 -3.80
C ARG A 302 -20.60 -16.72 -3.65
N ILE A 303 -19.76 -17.45 -4.39
CA ILE A 303 -18.34 -17.15 -4.52
C ILE A 303 -18.13 -16.58 -5.92
N LEU A 304 -17.68 -15.33 -6.00
CA LEU A 304 -17.32 -14.70 -7.26
C LEU A 304 -15.83 -14.98 -7.51
N GLU A 305 -15.53 -15.39 -8.75
CA GLU A 305 -14.18 -15.79 -9.16
C GLU A 305 -13.55 -14.75 -10.07
N ARG A 306 -12.25 -14.52 -9.90
CA ARG A 306 -11.45 -13.65 -10.76
C ARG A 306 -11.52 -14.06 -12.23
N GLY A 307 -11.48 -13.08 -13.14
CA GLY A 307 -11.39 -13.28 -14.58
C GLY A 307 -12.67 -13.81 -15.25
N MET A 308 -13.77 -13.87 -14.51
CA MET A 308 -15.04 -14.35 -15.05
C MET A 308 -15.84 -13.22 -15.72
N PRO A 309 -16.58 -13.51 -16.83
CA PRO A 309 -17.23 -12.48 -17.64
C PRO A 309 -18.38 -11.74 -16.95
N TYR A 310 -18.86 -12.22 -15.79
CA TYR A 310 -19.90 -11.54 -15.00
C TYR A 310 -19.34 -10.43 -14.11
N LEU A 311 -18.01 -10.28 -14.02
CA LEU A 311 -17.38 -9.24 -13.23
C LEU A 311 -17.54 -7.86 -13.90
N SER A 312 -17.42 -6.82 -13.10
CA SER A 312 -17.47 -5.44 -13.58
C SER A 312 -16.33 -5.11 -14.55
N ALA A 313 -16.53 -4.13 -15.41
CA ALA A 313 -15.51 -3.67 -16.34
C ALA A 313 -14.22 -3.21 -15.62
N ASN A 314 -14.38 -2.54 -14.46
CA ASN A 314 -13.25 -2.09 -13.63
C ASN A 314 -12.42 -3.26 -13.09
N ALA A 315 -13.08 -4.35 -12.65
CA ALA A 315 -12.39 -5.56 -12.23
C ALA A 315 -11.70 -6.26 -13.41
N LEU A 316 -12.38 -6.40 -14.54
CA LEU A 316 -11.83 -7.05 -15.74
C LEU A 316 -10.69 -6.24 -16.38
N ALA A 317 -10.61 -4.94 -16.15
CA ALA A 317 -9.48 -4.12 -16.60
C ALA A 317 -8.14 -4.54 -15.98
N ASP A 318 -8.16 -5.20 -14.84
CA ASP A 318 -6.97 -5.70 -14.13
C ASP A 318 -6.65 -7.18 -14.47
N ASP A 319 -7.44 -7.83 -15.33
CA ASP A 319 -7.28 -9.24 -15.70
C ASP A 319 -6.22 -9.43 -16.80
N ARG A 320 -5.23 -10.34 -16.58
CA ARG A 320 -4.16 -10.61 -17.54
C ARG A 320 -4.35 -11.91 -18.32
N ILE A 321 -4.83 -12.94 -17.66
CA ILE A 321 -4.81 -14.30 -18.26
C ILE A 321 -6.16 -15.04 -18.19
N GLY A 322 -7.22 -14.36 -17.77
CA GLY A 322 -8.57 -14.92 -17.68
C GLY A 322 -8.82 -15.86 -16.50
N GLY A 323 -10.07 -16.27 -16.35
CA GLY A 323 -10.50 -17.18 -15.29
C GLY A 323 -9.80 -18.55 -15.34
N GLY A 324 -9.71 -19.21 -14.18
CA GLY A 324 -9.07 -20.52 -14.03
C GLY A 324 -7.54 -20.49 -13.85
N HIS A 325 -6.89 -19.36 -14.08
CA HIS A 325 -5.46 -19.18 -13.81
C HIS A 325 -5.29 -18.24 -12.63
N PRO A 326 -4.64 -18.64 -11.52
CA PRO A 326 -4.50 -17.78 -10.36
C PRO A 326 -3.56 -16.61 -10.65
N GLU A 327 -3.95 -15.42 -10.19
CA GLU A 327 -3.06 -14.28 -10.05
C GLU A 327 -2.77 -14.03 -8.56
N GLY A 328 -1.55 -13.60 -8.25
CA GLY A 328 -1.05 -13.45 -6.89
C GLY A 328 -0.64 -12.03 -6.55
N LEU A 329 0.20 -11.93 -5.50
CA LEU A 329 0.63 -10.64 -4.94
C LEU A 329 1.36 -9.76 -5.97
N PHE A 330 2.20 -10.36 -6.83
CA PHE A 330 2.94 -9.59 -7.84
C PHE A 330 2.02 -8.99 -8.90
N GLU A 331 0.93 -9.68 -9.27
CA GLU A 331 -0.07 -9.16 -10.20
C GLU A 331 -0.89 -8.03 -9.56
N ALA A 332 -1.25 -8.16 -8.28
CA ALA A 332 -1.92 -7.10 -7.53
C ALA A 332 -1.06 -5.83 -7.47
N TRP A 333 0.22 -5.98 -7.13
CA TRP A 333 1.16 -4.85 -7.15
C TRP A 333 1.37 -4.29 -8.56
N ALA A 334 1.45 -5.13 -9.59
CA ALA A 334 1.57 -4.69 -10.98
C ALA A 334 0.34 -3.88 -11.43
N ASN A 335 -0.86 -4.19 -10.91
CA ASN A 335 -2.05 -3.37 -11.14
C ASN A 335 -1.88 -1.96 -10.58
N LEU A 336 -1.30 -1.81 -9.39
CA LEU A 336 -1.01 -0.49 -8.82
C LEU A 336 0.08 0.24 -9.63
N TYR A 337 1.17 -0.45 -9.97
CA TYR A 337 2.24 0.13 -10.79
C TYR A 337 1.72 0.63 -12.14
N ARG A 338 0.84 -0.13 -12.78
CA ARG A 338 0.20 0.29 -14.02
C ARG A 338 -0.68 1.54 -13.81
N ARG A 339 -1.42 1.60 -12.70
CA ARG A 339 -2.24 2.78 -12.35
C ARG A 339 -1.37 4.00 -12.04
N TYR A 340 -0.27 3.85 -11.32
CA TYR A 340 0.69 4.95 -11.14
C TYR A 340 1.24 5.44 -12.47
N ALA A 341 1.61 4.53 -13.38
CA ALA A 341 2.11 4.91 -14.69
C ALA A 341 1.07 5.70 -15.50
N GLN A 342 -0.19 5.28 -15.47
CA GLN A 342 -1.30 5.99 -16.13
C GLN A 342 -1.55 7.38 -15.51
N ALA A 343 -1.51 7.48 -14.17
CA ALA A 343 -1.64 8.77 -13.47
C ALA A 343 -0.48 9.70 -13.78
N ILE A 344 0.76 9.20 -13.85
CA ILE A 344 1.96 9.94 -14.23
C ILE A 344 1.82 10.46 -15.66
N ASP A 345 1.50 9.60 -16.62
CA ASP A 345 1.34 9.97 -18.02
C ASP A 345 0.23 11.02 -18.21
N ALA A 346 -0.89 10.87 -17.51
CA ALA A 346 -1.98 11.84 -17.54
C ALA A 346 -1.58 13.19 -16.92
N THR A 347 -0.82 13.17 -15.82
CA THR A 347 -0.30 14.38 -15.17
C THR A 347 0.67 15.14 -16.08
N ASP A 348 1.59 14.42 -16.71
CA ASP A 348 2.58 15.02 -17.62
C ASP A 348 1.93 15.62 -18.89
N ARG A 349 0.76 15.09 -19.29
CA ARG A 349 -0.04 15.61 -20.41
C ARG A 349 -1.11 16.64 -20.00
N ASP A 350 -1.19 17.01 -18.71
CA ASP A 350 -2.24 17.85 -18.11
C ASP A 350 -3.68 17.34 -18.39
N ASP A 351 -3.85 16.01 -18.42
CA ASP A 351 -5.15 15.36 -18.65
C ASP A 351 -5.95 15.26 -17.34
N ARG A 352 -6.44 16.41 -16.88
CA ARG A 352 -7.18 16.52 -15.62
C ARG A 352 -8.51 15.78 -15.63
N ALA A 353 -9.13 15.66 -16.82
CA ALA A 353 -10.40 14.93 -16.94
C ALA A 353 -10.22 13.45 -16.64
N PHE A 354 -9.13 12.83 -17.10
CA PHE A 354 -8.79 11.47 -16.75
C PHE A 354 -8.51 11.31 -15.25
N LEU A 355 -7.73 12.21 -14.67
CA LEU A 355 -7.32 12.12 -13.26
C LEU A 355 -8.47 12.29 -12.28
N GLN A 356 -9.54 13.01 -12.64
CA GLN A 356 -10.66 13.31 -11.75
C GLN A 356 -11.33 12.07 -11.18
N ASP A 357 -11.50 11.02 -12.02
CA ASP A 357 -12.19 9.78 -11.63
C ASP A 357 -11.25 8.58 -11.58
N PHE A 358 -9.94 8.80 -11.77
CA PHE A 358 -8.98 7.72 -11.84
C PHE A 358 -8.44 7.34 -10.46
N TRP A 359 -8.76 6.14 -10.03
CA TRP A 359 -8.34 5.64 -8.73
C TRP A 359 -6.95 5.02 -8.75
N TYR A 360 -6.14 5.41 -7.81
CA TYR A 360 -4.89 4.77 -7.37
C TYR A 360 -4.62 5.15 -5.91
N PRO A 361 -3.80 4.39 -5.14
CA PRO A 361 -3.37 4.80 -3.81
C PRO A 361 -2.43 6.00 -3.89
N ASP A 362 -2.94 7.18 -3.61
CA ASP A 362 -2.22 8.45 -3.73
C ASP A 362 -1.59 8.91 -2.41
N VAL A 363 -1.01 10.10 -2.41
CA VAL A 363 -0.39 10.72 -1.23
C VAL A 363 -1.40 11.04 -0.13
N GLU A 364 -2.64 11.36 -0.46
CA GLU A 364 -3.72 11.60 0.52
C GLU A 364 -4.09 10.30 1.24
N ALA A 365 -4.12 9.17 0.52
CA ALA A 365 -4.27 7.84 1.12
C ALA A 365 -3.12 7.54 2.08
N GLY A 366 -1.91 7.94 1.74
CA GLY A 366 -0.74 7.84 2.63
C GLY A 366 -0.90 8.68 3.89
N LEU A 367 -1.33 9.93 3.77
CA LEU A 367 -1.64 10.81 4.90
C LEU A 367 -2.71 10.19 5.80
N HIS A 368 -3.80 9.68 5.22
CA HIS A 368 -4.89 9.06 5.97
C HIS A 368 -4.40 7.88 6.82
N GLY A 369 -3.61 6.98 6.23
CA GLY A 369 -3.05 5.82 6.94
C GLY A 369 -2.09 6.22 8.06
N VAL A 370 -1.22 7.22 7.85
CA VAL A 370 -0.30 7.74 8.88
C VAL A 370 -1.09 8.37 10.02
N TYR A 371 -2.06 9.24 9.72
CA TYR A 371 -2.91 9.89 10.73
C TYR A 371 -3.73 8.87 11.51
N TRP A 372 -4.25 7.82 10.86
CA TRP A 372 -4.97 6.76 11.53
C TRP A 372 -4.09 6.05 12.57
N VAL A 373 -2.84 5.74 12.25
CA VAL A 373 -1.89 5.15 13.20
C VAL A 373 -1.63 6.09 14.38
N GLU A 374 -1.42 7.39 14.13
CA GLU A 374 -1.25 8.38 15.19
C GLU A 374 -2.45 8.44 16.16
N GLN A 375 -3.68 8.44 15.61
CA GLN A 375 -4.88 8.46 16.44
C GLN A 375 -5.07 7.15 17.22
N CYS A 376 -4.70 6.00 16.65
CA CYS A 376 -4.70 4.72 17.37
C CYS A 376 -3.72 4.75 18.55
N VAL A 377 -2.50 5.23 18.34
CA VAL A 377 -1.49 5.37 19.41
C VAL A 377 -1.99 6.34 20.49
N LYS A 378 -2.50 7.51 20.09
CA LYS A 378 -3.07 8.50 21.00
C LYS A 378 -4.21 7.94 21.86
N SER A 379 -5.13 7.19 21.26
CA SER A 379 -6.22 6.53 21.97
C SER A 379 -5.70 5.52 22.98
N ALA A 380 -4.76 4.66 22.58
CA ALA A 380 -4.20 3.63 23.46
C ALA A 380 -3.43 4.23 24.63
N ASP A 381 -2.63 5.28 24.41
CA ASP A 381 -1.85 5.99 25.44
C ASP A 381 -2.75 6.74 26.43
N ALA A 382 -3.94 7.14 25.98
CA ALA A 382 -4.98 7.73 26.83
C ALA A 382 -5.83 6.68 27.60
N GLY A 383 -5.42 5.41 27.62
CA GLY A 383 -6.16 4.33 28.29
C GLY A 383 -7.33 3.81 27.45
N SER A 384 -7.16 3.71 26.16
CA SER A 384 -8.17 3.23 25.20
C SER A 384 -9.43 4.10 25.16
N GLN A 385 -9.25 5.42 25.14
CA GLN A 385 -10.34 6.37 25.02
C GLN A 385 -10.70 6.65 23.57
N TRP A 386 -11.97 6.96 23.31
CA TRP A 386 -12.39 7.44 22.01
C TRP A 386 -11.69 8.76 21.66
N VAL A 387 -11.15 8.84 20.46
CA VAL A 387 -10.57 10.06 19.90
C VAL A 387 -11.27 10.40 18.58
N ASP A 388 -11.54 11.68 18.39
CA ASP A 388 -12.12 12.17 17.14
C ASP A 388 -11.11 12.02 16.01
N PHE A 389 -11.64 11.72 14.82
CA PHE A 389 -10.84 11.52 13.61
C PHE A 389 -11.14 12.64 12.62
N THR A 390 -10.30 13.67 12.61
CA THR A 390 -10.41 14.81 11.68
C THR A 390 -9.02 15.03 11.09
N LEU A 391 -8.88 14.79 9.80
CA LEU A 391 -7.60 14.98 9.10
C LEU A 391 -7.09 16.43 9.25
N PRO A 392 -5.80 16.61 9.54
CA PRO A 392 -5.19 17.90 9.75
C PRO A 392 -5.11 18.76 8.46
#